data_6f315866dc00dad06ecf1ba967ef2ac9
#
_entry.id   6f315866dc00dad06ecf1ba967ef2ac9
#
_cell.length_a   1.000
_cell.length_b   1.000
_cell.length_c   1.000
_cell.angle_alpha   90.00
_cell.angle_beta   90.00
_cell.angle_gamma   90.00
#
_symmetry.space_group_name_H-M   'P 1'
#
loop_
_entity.id
_entity.type
_entity.pdbx_description
1 polymer ?
#
loop_
_entity_poly.entity_id
_entity_poly.type
_entity_poly.pdbx_seq_one_letter_code
_entity_poly.pdbx_strand_id
1 'polypeptide(L)'
;MDTAAARSPFAQRVWREAARRRFCQAPRTVVLGDGALWIWNIADEQFPEATQIVDRYHAKQYLSEVGKALYGPTAPRATQWAERRKQELDTGKFLALLNAIRRQVPRSDLACRCLHYFKTNRERMRYPEFHAQGLCTSSGVVEAGCKVAIGTRLKRAGMHWTKQGSNAIIALRCSKLSGRFQDFWERRSEREAA
;
A
#
# COMPACT_ATOMS: atom_id res chain seq x y z
N MET A 1 8.62 -12.72 -9.88
CA MET A 1 8.33 -11.43 -9.24
C MET A 1 9.06 -10.38 -10.03
N ASP A 2 8.33 -9.47 -10.61
CA ASP A 2 8.91 -8.41 -11.42
C ASP A 2 9.57 -7.42 -10.45
N THR A 3 10.88 -7.53 -10.25
CA THR A 3 11.70 -6.57 -9.48
C THR A 3 11.81 -5.23 -10.21
N ALA A 4 10.81 -4.96 -10.93
CA ALA A 4 10.66 -4.14 -12.07
C ALA A 4 11.23 -2.76 -11.91
N ALA A 5 12.12 -2.54 -12.80
CA ALA A 5 12.33 -1.25 -13.41
C ALA A 5 10.97 -0.60 -13.76
N ALA A 6 10.88 0.71 -13.72
CA ALA A 6 9.72 1.52 -14.07
C ALA A 6 9.17 1.27 -15.50
N ARG A 7 9.84 0.47 -16.30
CA ARG A 7 9.43 0.01 -17.63
C ARG A 7 8.59 -1.27 -17.64
N SER A 8 8.30 -1.85 -16.46
CA SER A 8 7.46 -3.05 -16.39
C SER A 8 6.05 -2.78 -16.93
N PRO A 9 5.35 -3.82 -17.42
CA PRO A 9 3.95 -3.69 -17.83
C PRO A 9 3.04 -3.14 -16.74
N PHE A 10 3.37 -3.38 -15.48
CA PHE A 10 2.65 -2.83 -14.33
C PHE A 10 2.91 -1.32 -14.20
N ALA A 11 4.17 -0.90 -14.20
CA ALA A 11 4.56 0.50 -14.11
C ALA A 11 3.96 1.34 -15.25
N GLN A 12 3.96 0.81 -16.48
CA GLN A 12 3.32 1.47 -17.62
C GLN A 12 1.80 1.63 -17.45
N ARG A 13 1.14 0.67 -16.78
CA ARG A 13 -0.29 0.79 -16.45
C ARG A 13 -0.53 1.85 -15.39
N VAL A 14 0.31 1.91 -14.37
CA VAL A 14 0.24 2.94 -13.33
C VAL A 14 0.40 4.32 -13.95
N TRP A 15 1.41 4.51 -14.79
CA TRP A 15 1.64 5.76 -15.51
C TRP A 15 0.44 6.19 -16.36
N ARG A 16 -0.09 5.30 -17.21
CA ARG A 16 -1.26 5.57 -18.05
C ARG A 16 -2.49 5.97 -17.23
N GLU A 17 -2.72 5.30 -16.10
CA GLU A 17 -3.85 5.63 -15.23
C GLU A 17 -3.64 6.98 -14.52
N ALA A 18 -2.43 7.27 -14.06
CA ALA A 18 -2.07 8.56 -13.46
C ALA A 18 -2.23 9.72 -14.47
N ALA A 19 -1.74 9.54 -15.70
CA ALA A 19 -1.89 10.52 -16.78
C ALA A 19 -3.38 10.76 -17.13
N ARG A 20 -4.16 9.69 -17.25
CA ARG A 20 -5.61 9.78 -17.52
C ARG A 20 -6.36 10.52 -16.43
N ARG A 21 -5.91 10.43 -15.18
CA ARG A 21 -6.48 11.15 -14.02
C ARG A 21 -5.86 12.53 -13.81
N ARG A 22 -5.02 12.99 -14.73
CA ARG A 22 -4.32 14.28 -14.63
C ARG A 22 -3.51 14.42 -13.32
N PHE A 23 -2.86 13.34 -12.90
CA PHE A 23 -2.09 13.30 -11.66
C PHE A 23 -1.01 14.39 -11.61
N CYS A 24 -0.37 14.68 -12.76
CA CYS A 24 0.64 15.74 -12.91
C CYS A 24 0.08 17.17 -12.71
N GLN A 25 -1.24 17.36 -12.73
CA GLN A 25 -1.88 18.66 -12.49
C GLN A 25 -2.25 18.85 -11.01
N ALA A 26 -2.10 17.82 -10.17
CA ALA A 26 -2.37 17.94 -8.75
C ALA A 26 -1.29 18.83 -8.08
N PRO A 27 -1.67 19.76 -7.19
CA PRO A 27 -0.71 20.65 -6.53
C PRO A 27 0.24 19.90 -5.60
N ARG A 28 -0.15 18.73 -5.15
CA ARG A 28 0.68 17.81 -4.35
C ARG A 28 0.33 16.38 -4.70
N THR A 29 1.35 15.56 -4.83
CA THR A 29 1.22 14.14 -5.17
C THR A 29 1.87 13.27 -4.09
N VAL A 30 1.28 12.12 -3.83
CA VAL A 30 1.77 11.14 -2.85
C VAL A 30 1.81 9.77 -3.50
N VAL A 31 2.90 9.05 -3.30
CA VAL A 31 2.99 7.61 -3.55
C VAL A 31 2.99 6.88 -2.22
N LEU A 32 1.93 6.13 -1.97
CA LEU A 32 1.74 5.35 -0.75
C LEU A 32 1.98 3.87 -1.06
N GLY A 33 2.86 3.22 -0.29
CA GLY A 33 3.19 1.81 -0.48
C GLY A 33 3.54 1.07 0.81
N ASP A 34 3.74 -0.23 0.72
CA ASP A 34 4.05 -1.10 1.86
C ASP A 34 5.54 -1.09 2.27
N GLY A 35 6.39 -0.39 1.54
CA GLY A 35 7.83 -0.32 1.78
C GLY A 35 8.66 -1.21 0.85
N ALA A 36 8.05 -1.92 -0.10
CA ALA A 36 8.76 -2.73 -1.07
C ALA A 36 9.57 -1.86 -2.05
N LEU A 37 10.83 -2.23 -2.28
CA LEU A 37 11.77 -1.45 -3.09
C LEU A 37 11.26 -1.16 -4.51
N TRP A 38 10.59 -2.10 -5.14
CA TRP A 38 10.07 -1.93 -6.50
C TRP A 38 9.03 -0.80 -6.61
N ILE A 39 8.27 -0.52 -5.55
CA ILE A 39 7.32 0.61 -5.50
C ILE A 39 8.09 1.92 -5.56
N TRP A 40 9.18 2.01 -4.79
CA TRP A 40 9.99 3.22 -4.73
C TRP A 40 10.75 3.45 -6.03
N ASN A 41 11.24 2.40 -6.69
CA ASN A 41 11.85 2.51 -8.02
C ASN A 41 10.88 3.09 -9.06
N ILE A 42 9.61 2.67 -9.03
CA ILE A 42 8.56 3.25 -9.89
C ILE A 42 8.30 4.72 -9.50
N ALA A 43 8.23 5.00 -8.20
CA ALA A 43 7.98 6.36 -7.73
C ALA A 43 9.10 7.32 -8.13
N ASP A 44 10.36 6.92 -7.93
CA ASP A 44 11.53 7.73 -8.27
C ASP A 44 11.60 8.04 -9.78
N GLU A 45 11.26 7.06 -10.62
CA GLU A 45 11.36 7.23 -12.08
C GLU A 45 10.14 7.94 -12.69
N GLN A 46 8.92 7.63 -12.22
CA GLN A 46 7.70 8.13 -12.85
C GLN A 46 7.05 9.32 -12.13
N PHE A 47 7.34 9.48 -10.83
CA PHE A 47 6.74 10.51 -9.99
C PHE A 47 7.80 11.15 -9.07
N PRO A 48 8.90 11.70 -9.63
CA PRO A 48 10.05 12.17 -8.84
C PRO A 48 9.68 13.26 -7.81
N GLU A 49 8.67 14.07 -8.10
CA GLU A 49 8.19 15.13 -7.21
C GLU A 49 7.19 14.63 -6.15
N ALA A 50 6.79 13.36 -6.20
CA ALA A 50 5.80 12.85 -5.27
C ALA A 50 6.40 12.57 -3.88
N THR A 51 5.68 12.94 -2.84
CA THR A 51 6.02 12.53 -1.48
C THR A 51 5.80 11.03 -1.33
N GLN A 52 6.86 10.30 -1.01
CA GLN A 52 6.79 8.86 -0.78
C GLN A 52 6.46 8.59 0.68
N ILE A 53 5.42 7.80 0.92
CA ILE A 53 4.95 7.47 2.27
C ILE A 53 4.78 5.96 2.40
N VAL A 54 5.36 5.37 3.43
CA VAL A 54 5.05 3.98 3.80
C VAL A 54 3.69 3.92 4.46
N ASP A 55 2.88 2.93 4.06
CA ASP A 55 1.59 2.68 4.70
C ASP A 55 1.74 2.48 6.21
N ARG A 56 1.10 3.37 6.97
CA ARG A 56 1.17 3.38 8.43
C ARG A 56 0.60 2.11 9.06
N TYR A 57 -0.45 1.52 8.48
CA TYR A 57 -1.00 0.26 8.98
C TYR A 57 -0.05 -0.89 8.76
N HIS A 58 0.58 -0.95 7.58
CA HIS A 58 1.57 -1.99 7.27
C HIS A 58 2.78 -1.92 8.21
N ALA A 59 3.31 -0.71 8.43
CA ALA A 59 4.38 -0.50 9.41
C ALA A 59 3.98 -0.95 10.84
N LYS A 60 2.75 -0.63 11.27
CA LYS A 60 2.21 -1.05 12.58
C LYS A 60 1.97 -2.55 12.66
N GLN A 61 1.52 -3.17 11.57
CA GLN A 61 1.35 -4.63 11.51
C GLN A 61 2.68 -5.32 11.74
N TYR A 62 3.75 -4.85 11.09
CA TYR A 62 5.09 -5.43 11.26
C TYR A 62 5.55 -5.39 12.73
N LEU A 63 5.30 -4.29 13.45
CA LEU A 63 5.58 -4.19 14.89
C LEU A 63 4.77 -5.21 15.71
N SER A 64 3.51 -5.44 15.34
CA SER A 64 2.67 -6.45 15.97
C SER A 64 3.20 -7.87 15.76
N GLU A 65 3.68 -8.17 14.56
CA GLU A 65 4.27 -9.48 14.23
C GLU A 65 5.55 -9.72 15.00
N VAL A 66 6.41 -8.71 15.15
CA VAL A 66 7.61 -8.81 16.00
C VAL A 66 7.23 -9.06 17.46
N GLY A 67 6.24 -8.35 18.01
CA GLY A 67 5.75 -8.58 19.38
C GLY A 67 5.29 -10.02 19.60
N LYS A 68 4.51 -10.56 18.64
CA LYS A 68 4.04 -11.95 18.68
C LYS A 68 5.19 -12.96 18.58
N ALA A 69 6.18 -12.71 17.74
CA ALA A 69 7.35 -13.56 17.59
C ALA A 69 8.23 -13.60 18.87
N LEU A 70 8.28 -12.47 19.60
CA LEU A 70 9.09 -12.36 20.83
C LEU A 70 8.43 -12.98 22.06
N TYR A 71 7.12 -12.85 22.19
CA TYR A 71 6.41 -13.15 23.44
C TYR A 71 5.29 -14.17 23.29
N GLY A 72 5.00 -14.60 22.05
CA GLY A 72 3.88 -15.50 21.75
C GLY A 72 2.65 -14.76 21.22
N PRO A 73 1.84 -15.42 20.36
CA PRO A 73 0.75 -14.78 19.61
C PRO A 73 -0.40 -14.27 20.49
N THR A 74 -0.63 -14.91 21.64
CA THR A 74 -1.73 -14.59 22.58
C THR A 74 -1.25 -13.89 23.86
N ALA A 75 0.06 -13.70 24.00
CA ALA A 75 0.61 -13.12 25.24
C ALA A 75 0.27 -11.62 25.37
N PRO A 76 -0.29 -11.15 26.51
CA PRO A 76 -0.55 -9.73 26.73
C PRO A 76 0.70 -8.85 26.55
N ARG A 77 1.87 -9.39 26.87
CA ARG A 77 3.17 -8.71 26.70
C ARG A 77 3.50 -8.42 25.22
N ALA A 78 3.07 -9.29 24.29
CA ALA A 78 3.23 -9.05 22.85
C ALA A 78 2.47 -7.80 22.41
N THR A 79 1.20 -7.70 22.81
CA THR A 79 0.35 -6.54 22.53
C THR A 79 0.92 -5.28 23.18
N GLN A 80 1.27 -5.34 24.46
CA GLN A 80 1.82 -4.20 25.19
C GLN A 80 3.11 -3.65 24.53
N TRP A 81 4.01 -4.56 24.14
CA TRP A 81 5.25 -4.18 23.46
C TRP A 81 4.94 -3.51 22.12
N ALA A 82 4.06 -4.12 21.31
CA ALA A 82 3.69 -3.60 20.01
C ALA A 82 3.02 -2.22 20.09
N GLU A 83 2.05 -2.05 21.00
CA GLU A 83 1.33 -0.77 21.13
C GLU A 83 2.27 0.37 21.54
N ARG A 84 3.21 0.13 22.43
CA ARG A 84 4.23 1.11 22.78
C ARG A 84 5.09 1.50 21.56
N ARG A 85 5.47 0.54 20.72
CA ARG A 85 6.25 0.82 19.49
C ARG A 85 5.42 1.59 18.47
N LYS A 86 4.14 1.24 18.30
CA LYS A 86 3.20 1.97 17.43
C LYS A 86 3.02 3.42 17.88
N GLN A 87 2.93 3.64 19.19
CA GLN A 87 2.84 5.00 19.74
C GLN A 87 4.13 5.81 19.48
N GLU A 88 5.30 5.19 19.63
CA GLU A 88 6.57 5.84 19.31
C GLU A 88 6.66 6.22 17.83
N LEU A 89 6.16 5.36 16.93
CA LEU A 89 6.06 5.65 15.51
C LEU A 89 5.13 6.83 15.23
N ASP A 90 3.93 6.81 15.82
CA ASP A 90 2.91 7.84 15.63
C ASP A 90 3.31 9.21 16.18
N THR A 91 4.14 9.24 17.22
CA THR A 91 4.62 10.47 17.86
C THR A 91 5.97 10.95 17.34
N GLY A 92 6.51 10.31 16.30
CA GLY A 92 7.82 10.67 15.72
C GLY A 92 9.02 10.33 16.59
N LYS A 93 8.86 9.53 17.65
CA LYS A 93 9.96 9.06 18.51
C LYS A 93 10.76 7.93 17.85
N PHE A 94 11.19 8.18 16.61
CA PHE A 94 11.74 7.16 15.73
C PHE A 94 13.04 6.55 16.28
N LEU A 95 13.89 7.33 16.93
CA LEU A 95 15.12 6.83 17.55
C LEU A 95 14.82 5.85 18.70
N ALA A 96 13.81 6.15 19.53
CA ALA A 96 13.38 5.27 20.61
C ALA A 96 12.84 3.94 20.04
N LEU A 97 12.03 4.01 18.99
CA LEU A 97 11.53 2.87 18.26
C LEU A 97 12.67 1.98 17.74
N LEU A 98 13.63 2.55 17.00
CA LEU A 98 14.76 1.80 16.45
C LEU A 98 15.60 1.13 17.54
N ASN A 99 15.87 1.84 18.65
CA ASN A 99 16.64 1.28 19.77
C ASN A 99 15.88 0.13 20.46
N ALA A 100 14.56 0.24 20.56
CA ALA A 100 13.75 -0.82 21.14
C ALA A 100 13.73 -2.08 20.26
N ILE A 101 13.64 -1.94 18.92
CA ILE A 101 13.73 -3.07 17.99
C ILE A 101 15.14 -3.66 18.01
N ARG A 102 16.19 -2.84 17.98
CA ARG A 102 17.60 -3.28 18.00
C ARG A 102 17.91 -4.20 19.19
N ARG A 103 17.37 -3.91 20.37
CA ARG A 103 17.53 -4.77 21.56
C ARG A 103 16.93 -6.17 21.40
N GLN A 104 16.04 -6.38 20.44
CA GLN A 104 15.40 -7.68 20.19
C GLN A 104 16.08 -8.47 19.06
N VAL A 105 17.01 -7.85 18.32
CA VAL A 105 17.72 -8.51 17.20
C VAL A 105 18.41 -9.81 17.61
N PRO A 106 19.11 -9.91 18.77
CA PRO A 106 19.73 -11.18 19.20
C PRO A 106 18.73 -12.30 19.48
N ARG A 107 17.44 -11.98 19.58
CA ARG A 107 16.37 -12.91 19.98
C ARG A 107 15.44 -13.29 18.82
N SER A 108 15.50 -12.60 17.67
CA SER A 108 14.54 -12.79 16.60
C SER A 108 15.05 -12.24 15.28
N ASP A 109 15.13 -13.11 14.27
CA ASP A 109 15.42 -12.72 12.88
C ASP A 109 14.37 -11.75 12.31
N LEU A 110 13.13 -11.91 12.78
CA LEU A 110 12.06 -10.98 12.40
C LEU A 110 12.34 -9.56 12.92
N ALA A 111 12.90 -9.44 14.13
CA ALA A 111 13.33 -8.13 14.65
C ALA A 111 14.49 -7.55 13.85
N CYS A 112 15.41 -8.37 13.35
CA CYS A 112 16.49 -7.92 12.46
C CYS A 112 15.92 -7.34 11.14
N ARG A 113 15.04 -8.09 10.47
CA ARG A 113 14.37 -7.63 9.25
C ARG A 113 13.53 -6.37 9.49
N CYS A 114 12.82 -6.32 10.59
CA CYS A 114 12.03 -5.16 11.01
C CYS A 114 12.93 -3.92 11.22
N LEU A 115 14.07 -4.07 11.91
CA LEU A 115 15.03 -2.99 12.10
C LEU A 115 15.56 -2.45 10.77
N HIS A 116 15.90 -3.35 9.83
CA HIS A 116 16.35 -2.97 8.49
C HIS A 116 15.25 -2.20 7.74
N TYR A 117 14.02 -2.73 7.74
CA TYR A 117 12.86 -2.10 7.10
C TYR A 117 12.60 -0.66 7.62
N PHE A 118 12.60 -0.46 8.94
CA PHE A 118 12.39 0.85 9.53
C PHE A 118 13.55 1.81 9.22
N LYS A 119 14.80 1.34 9.24
CA LYS A 119 15.96 2.16 8.88
C LYS A 119 15.91 2.62 7.42
N THR A 120 15.64 1.70 6.49
CA THR A 120 15.61 1.98 5.05
C THR A 120 14.47 2.93 4.67
N ASN A 121 13.34 2.84 5.36
CA ASN A 121 12.17 3.64 5.05
C ASN A 121 11.95 4.83 6.01
N ARG A 122 12.95 5.22 6.78
CA ARG A 122 12.83 6.25 7.82
C ARG A 122 12.16 7.54 7.30
N GLU A 123 12.65 8.08 6.21
CA GLU A 123 12.16 9.35 5.66
C GLU A 123 10.71 9.25 5.12
N ARG A 124 10.28 8.03 4.78
CA ARG A 124 8.92 7.73 4.32
C ARG A 124 7.94 7.46 5.48
N MET A 125 8.40 7.56 6.73
CA MET A 125 7.61 7.27 7.94
C MET A 125 7.51 8.49 8.89
N ARG A 126 7.66 9.70 8.38
CA ARG A 126 7.50 10.95 9.15
C ARG A 126 6.03 11.30 9.33
N TYR A 127 5.27 10.39 9.93
CA TYR A 127 3.80 10.50 10.00
C TYR A 127 3.30 11.78 10.68
N PRO A 128 3.88 12.30 11.79
CA PRO A 128 3.44 13.57 12.37
C PRO A 128 3.56 14.73 11.37
N GLU A 129 4.64 14.78 10.61
CA GLU A 129 4.86 15.82 9.60
C GLU A 129 3.89 15.67 8.42
N PHE A 130 3.65 14.44 7.97
CA PHE A 130 2.68 14.15 6.90
C PHE A 130 1.25 14.51 7.31
N HIS A 131 0.86 14.22 8.55
CA HIS A 131 -0.44 14.59 9.09
C HIS A 131 -0.58 16.11 9.20
N ALA A 132 0.45 16.83 9.68
CA ALA A 132 0.44 18.28 9.74
C ALA A 132 0.27 18.93 8.35
N GLN A 133 0.71 18.26 7.30
CA GLN A 133 0.53 18.67 5.90
C GLN A 133 -0.82 18.21 5.31
N GLY A 134 -1.66 17.49 6.05
CA GLY A 134 -2.93 16.92 5.58
C GLY A 134 -2.76 15.77 4.57
N LEU A 135 -1.59 15.10 4.55
CA LEU A 135 -1.34 13.99 3.63
C LEU A 135 -1.93 12.68 4.16
N CYS A 136 -2.45 11.86 3.25
CA CYS A 136 -2.93 10.52 3.57
C CYS A 136 -1.76 9.60 3.87
N THR A 137 -1.79 8.90 5.00
CA THR A 137 -0.72 8.00 5.46
C THR A 137 -1.11 6.53 5.50
N SER A 138 -2.29 6.17 4.98
CA SER A 138 -2.77 4.78 5.01
C SER A 138 -3.56 4.38 3.78
N SER A 139 -3.47 3.11 3.42
CA SER A 139 -4.16 2.49 2.28
C SER A 139 -5.60 2.05 2.59
N GLY A 140 -6.16 2.39 3.74
CA GLY A 140 -7.48 1.92 4.16
C GLY A 140 -8.60 2.15 3.14
N VAL A 141 -8.58 3.29 2.44
CA VAL A 141 -9.53 3.60 1.36
C VAL A 141 -9.34 2.64 0.17
N VAL A 142 -8.09 2.33 -0.20
CA VAL A 142 -7.76 1.38 -1.28
C VAL A 142 -8.19 -0.03 -0.90
N GLU A 143 -7.93 -0.44 0.34
CA GLU A 143 -8.36 -1.76 0.85
C GLU A 143 -9.88 -1.90 0.85
N ALA A 144 -10.61 -0.88 1.30
CA ALA A 144 -12.07 -0.84 1.23
C ALA A 144 -12.55 -0.93 -0.23
N GLY A 145 -11.95 -0.18 -1.14
CA GLY A 145 -12.21 -0.24 -2.57
C GLY A 145 -11.96 -1.65 -3.15
N CYS A 146 -10.84 -2.28 -2.78
CA CYS A 146 -10.54 -3.65 -3.18
C CYS A 146 -11.56 -4.67 -2.63
N LYS A 147 -11.98 -4.54 -1.38
CA LYS A 147 -13.05 -5.38 -0.81
C LYS A 147 -14.34 -5.25 -1.61
N VAL A 148 -14.75 -4.04 -1.94
CA VAL A 148 -15.97 -3.78 -2.72
C VAL A 148 -15.81 -4.25 -4.16
N ALA A 149 -14.73 -3.89 -4.86
CA ALA A 149 -14.56 -4.20 -6.28
C ALA A 149 -14.28 -5.69 -6.53
N ILE A 150 -13.46 -6.32 -5.70
CA ILE A 150 -12.95 -7.68 -5.89
C ILE A 150 -13.61 -8.65 -4.91
N GLY A 151 -13.48 -8.38 -3.60
CA GLY A 151 -13.86 -9.31 -2.54
C GLY A 151 -15.31 -9.72 -2.60
N THR A 152 -16.23 -8.79 -2.77
CA THR A 152 -17.68 -9.04 -2.80
C THR A 152 -18.14 -9.92 -3.96
N ARG A 153 -17.33 -10.06 -5.01
CA ARG A 153 -17.68 -10.85 -6.19
C ARG A 153 -16.81 -12.08 -6.38
N LEU A 154 -15.48 -11.94 -6.21
CA LEU A 154 -14.55 -13.02 -6.55
C LEU A 154 -14.21 -13.95 -5.37
N LYS A 155 -14.43 -13.51 -4.13
CA LYS A 155 -14.11 -14.28 -2.92
C LYS A 155 -15.36 -14.91 -2.26
N ARG A 156 -16.41 -15.18 -3.01
CA ARG A 156 -17.58 -15.89 -2.48
C ARG A 156 -17.38 -17.40 -2.55
N ALA A 157 -17.91 -18.12 -1.57
CA ALA A 157 -17.87 -19.58 -1.55
C ALA A 157 -18.51 -20.16 -2.81
N GLY A 158 -17.96 -21.26 -3.32
CA GLY A 158 -18.48 -21.97 -4.52
C GLY A 158 -18.20 -21.30 -5.86
N MET A 159 -17.48 -20.19 -5.90
CA MET A 159 -17.11 -19.52 -7.17
C MET A 159 -15.74 -19.94 -7.65
N HIS A 160 -15.69 -20.52 -8.83
CA HIS A 160 -14.47 -20.84 -9.55
C HIS A 160 -14.29 -19.87 -10.73
N TRP A 161 -13.13 -19.25 -10.81
CA TRP A 161 -12.84 -18.24 -11.83
C TRP A 161 -11.63 -18.64 -12.67
N THR A 162 -11.79 -18.58 -13.99
CA THR A 162 -10.62 -18.51 -14.87
C THR A 162 -9.95 -17.13 -14.73
N LYS A 163 -8.66 -17.04 -15.03
CA LYS A 163 -7.93 -15.76 -15.03
C LYS A 163 -8.58 -14.74 -15.97
N GLN A 164 -9.04 -15.16 -17.13
CA GLN A 164 -9.72 -14.31 -18.11
C GLN A 164 -11.08 -13.83 -17.59
N GLY A 165 -11.90 -14.73 -17.07
CA GLY A 165 -13.22 -14.40 -16.52
C GLY A 165 -13.14 -13.47 -15.32
N SER A 166 -12.19 -13.71 -14.40
CA SER A 166 -11.98 -12.82 -13.26
C SER A 166 -11.56 -11.41 -13.68
N ASN A 167 -10.65 -11.28 -14.65
CA ASN A 167 -10.22 -9.99 -15.16
C ASN A 167 -11.37 -9.22 -15.85
N ALA A 168 -12.20 -9.91 -16.64
CA ALA A 168 -13.37 -9.31 -17.29
C ALA A 168 -14.38 -8.78 -16.25
N ILE A 169 -14.69 -9.57 -15.24
CA ILE A 169 -15.62 -9.17 -14.17
C ILE A 169 -15.06 -8.01 -13.34
N ILE A 170 -13.77 -8.01 -13.03
CA ILE A 170 -13.13 -6.88 -12.32
C ILE A 170 -13.23 -5.61 -13.16
N ALA A 171 -12.94 -5.67 -14.46
CA ALA A 171 -13.02 -4.51 -15.36
C ALA A 171 -14.43 -3.92 -15.42
N LEU A 172 -15.46 -4.78 -15.58
CA LEU A 172 -16.87 -4.35 -15.56
C LEU A 172 -17.28 -3.73 -14.22
N ARG A 173 -16.88 -4.33 -13.11
CA ARG A 173 -17.17 -3.80 -11.77
C ARG A 173 -16.49 -2.46 -11.53
N CYS A 174 -15.23 -2.33 -11.90
CA CYS A 174 -14.51 -1.06 -11.78
C CYS A 174 -15.16 0.02 -12.65
N SER A 175 -15.60 -0.29 -13.86
CA SER A 175 -16.34 0.63 -14.73
C SER A 175 -17.64 1.09 -14.07
N LYS A 176 -18.45 0.13 -13.55
CA LYS A 176 -19.72 0.45 -12.88
C LYS A 176 -19.51 1.30 -11.61
N LEU A 177 -18.57 0.91 -10.74
CA LEU A 177 -18.28 1.61 -9.48
C LEU A 177 -17.68 3.01 -9.70
N SER A 178 -17.07 3.24 -10.86
CA SER A 178 -16.53 4.55 -11.27
C SER A 178 -17.55 5.43 -12.02
N GLY A 179 -18.81 5.00 -12.14
CA GLY A 179 -19.83 5.72 -12.90
C GLY A 179 -19.63 5.75 -14.42
N ARG A 180 -18.69 4.93 -14.95
CA ARG A 180 -18.30 4.94 -16.38
C ARG A 180 -18.84 3.76 -17.18
N PHE A 181 -19.85 3.08 -16.66
CA PHE A 181 -20.39 1.89 -17.31
C PHE A 181 -21.13 2.23 -18.60
N GLN A 182 -21.89 3.34 -18.61
CA GLN A 182 -22.60 3.80 -19.81
C GLN A 182 -21.63 4.28 -20.89
N ASP A 183 -20.65 5.09 -20.53
CA ASP A 183 -19.60 5.55 -21.47
C ASP A 183 -18.90 4.40 -22.20
N PHE A 184 -18.77 3.23 -21.55
CA PHE A 184 -18.16 2.07 -22.16
C PHE A 184 -19.03 1.52 -23.31
N TRP A 185 -20.35 1.43 -23.09
CA TRP A 185 -21.28 0.91 -24.09
C TRP A 185 -21.50 1.90 -25.24
N GLU A 186 -21.61 3.18 -24.95
CA GLU A 186 -21.73 4.23 -25.96
C GLU A 186 -20.54 4.21 -26.93
N ARG A 187 -19.33 4.21 -26.43
CA ARG A 187 -18.11 4.11 -27.26
C ARG A 187 -17.98 2.81 -28.04
N ARG A 188 -18.57 1.74 -27.54
CA ARG A 188 -18.59 0.47 -28.25
C ARG A 188 -19.56 0.53 -29.42
N SER A 189 -20.76 1.04 -29.20
CA SER A 189 -21.77 1.23 -30.26
C SER A 189 -21.25 2.14 -31.37
N GLU A 190 -20.57 3.21 -31.03
CA GLU A 190 -19.93 4.10 -32.00
C GLU A 190 -18.87 3.40 -32.87
N ARG A 191 -18.10 2.47 -32.28
CA ARG A 191 -17.09 1.68 -33.00
C ARG A 191 -17.66 0.58 -33.87
N GLU A 192 -18.83 0.06 -33.53
CA GLU A 192 -19.52 -0.97 -34.31
C GLU A 192 -20.34 -0.33 -35.47
N ALA A 193 -20.59 0.98 -35.37
CA ALA A 193 -21.31 1.76 -36.40
C ALA A 193 -20.37 2.46 -37.41
N ALA A 194 -19.06 2.48 -37.15
CA ALA A 194 -18.04 3.10 -38.01
C ALA A 194 -17.28 2.05 -38.82
#